data_1d8d517c0380740e764d019ec3be20e2
#
_entry.id   1d8d517c0380740e764d019ec3be20e2
#
_cell.length_a   1.000
_cell.length_b   1.000
_cell.length_c   1.000
_cell.angle_alpha   90.00
_cell.angle_beta   90.00
_cell.angle_gamma   90.00
#
_symmetry.space_group_name_H-M   'P 1'
#
loop_
_entity.id
_entity.type
_entity.pdbx_description
1 polymer ?
#
loop_
_entity_poly.entity_id
_entity_poly.type
_entity_poly.pdbx_seq_one_letter_code
_entity_poly.pdbx_strand_id
1 'polypeptide(L)'
;MGVHHPEQPARLTAINDRLAACGLGMVLMHYDADAVTREQLARAHDASYIDKVFRTAPHEGHVWLDGDTAMNPHSLDAALFAAGAAVKGVDLVMHDQVKQAFCAIRPPGHHAERAAGMGFCIFNNIAIAALHAAEVYQLERIAVIDFDVHHGNGTEDILGGDPRFLFFSSFQHPFYPHTGYENTPDNVVNLLLPGGATGTEFREGVYTNWLPRLRDFAPELILISAGFDAHQAD
;
A
#
# COMPACT_ATOMS: atom_id res chain seq x y z
N MET A 1 14.97 -3.55 9.55
CA MET A 1 14.39 -4.15 10.76
C MET A 1 15.23 -5.29 11.36
N GLY A 2 16.21 -5.85 10.71
CA GLY A 2 17.10 -6.91 11.20
C GLY A 2 17.19 -8.06 10.21
N VAL A 3 18.25 -8.88 10.34
CA VAL A 3 18.57 -9.92 9.32
C VAL A 3 17.59 -11.10 9.28
N HIS A 4 16.75 -11.26 10.29
CA HIS A 4 15.73 -12.31 10.35
C HIS A 4 14.30 -11.76 10.26
N HIS A 5 14.15 -10.47 10.00
CA HIS A 5 12.84 -9.83 9.86
C HIS A 5 12.21 -10.22 8.52
N PRO A 6 10.91 -10.56 8.46
CA PRO A 6 10.24 -10.88 7.19
C PRO A 6 10.32 -9.75 6.17
N GLU A 7 10.22 -8.49 6.62
CA GLU A 7 10.42 -7.32 5.76
C GLU A 7 11.92 -7.04 5.61
N GLN A 8 12.53 -7.51 4.52
CA GLN A 8 13.97 -7.46 4.26
C GLN A 8 14.30 -7.20 2.78
N PRO A 9 15.52 -6.69 2.46
CA PRO A 9 15.93 -6.41 1.07
C PRO A 9 15.80 -7.58 0.11
N ALA A 10 15.97 -8.81 0.58
CA ALA A 10 15.85 -10.04 -0.22
C ALA A 10 14.49 -10.17 -0.93
N ARG A 11 13.41 -9.53 -0.42
CA ARG A 11 12.10 -9.48 -1.09
C ARG A 11 12.19 -8.83 -2.47
N LEU A 12 12.87 -7.69 -2.60
CA LEU A 12 13.07 -7.02 -3.88
C LEU A 12 13.99 -7.82 -4.81
N THR A 13 15.04 -8.43 -4.27
CA THR A 13 15.92 -9.31 -5.03
C THR A 13 15.12 -10.46 -5.65
N ALA A 14 14.29 -11.14 -4.86
CA ALA A 14 13.45 -12.24 -5.34
C ALA A 14 12.47 -11.80 -6.46
N ILE A 15 11.88 -10.61 -6.35
CA ILE A 15 11.01 -10.05 -7.39
C ILE A 15 11.81 -9.81 -8.67
N ASN A 16 12.94 -9.12 -8.59
CA ASN A 16 13.77 -8.79 -9.74
C ASN A 16 14.34 -10.05 -10.43
N ASP A 17 14.81 -11.02 -9.64
CA ASP A 17 15.29 -12.30 -10.16
C ASP A 17 14.17 -13.06 -10.89
N ARG A 18 12.95 -13.02 -10.35
CA ARG A 18 11.79 -13.65 -11.00
C ARG A 18 11.41 -12.96 -12.31
N LEU A 19 11.36 -11.63 -12.32
CA LEU A 19 11.09 -10.85 -13.53
C LEU A 19 12.13 -11.11 -14.62
N ALA A 20 13.41 -11.21 -14.25
CA ALA A 20 14.49 -11.58 -15.18
C ALA A 20 14.34 -13.02 -15.67
N ALA A 21 14.12 -13.99 -14.78
CA ALA A 21 14.03 -15.42 -15.11
C ALA A 21 12.84 -15.77 -16.02
N CYS A 22 11.71 -15.05 -15.91
CA CYS A 22 10.55 -15.26 -16.78
C CYS A 22 10.57 -14.40 -18.06
N GLY A 23 11.65 -13.67 -18.32
CA GLY A 23 11.82 -12.85 -19.52
C GLY A 23 11.09 -11.51 -19.51
N LEU A 24 10.29 -11.21 -18.50
CA LEU A 24 9.59 -9.93 -18.40
C LEU A 24 10.55 -8.75 -18.28
N GLY A 25 11.70 -8.93 -17.63
CA GLY A 25 12.73 -7.89 -17.52
C GLY A 25 13.24 -7.33 -18.86
N MET A 26 13.06 -8.07 -19.96
CA MET A 26 13.47 -7.61 -21.30
C MET A 26 12.42 -6.71 -21.99
N VAL A 27 11.19 -6.71 -21.52
CA VAL A 27 10.08 -5.96 -22.14
C VAL A 27 9.54 -4.85 -21.24
N LEU A 28 9.91 -4.86 -19.95
CA LEU A 28 9.54 -3.81 -19.00
C LEU A 28 10.42 -2.58 -19.22
N MET A 29 9.79 -1.41 -19.19
CA MET A 29 10.50 -0.14 -19.08
C MET A 29 10.75 0.16 -17.59
N HIS A 30 12.00 0.44 -17.25
CA HIS A 30 12.41 0.75 -15.89
C HIS A 30 12.47 2.26 -15.70
N TYR A 31 11.93 2.72 -14.58
CA TYR A 31 11.92 4.12 -14.18
C TYR A 31 12.46 4.25 -12.76
N ASP A 32 13.35 5.21 -12.55
CA ASP A 32 13.74 5.63 -11.23
C ASP A 32 12.68 6.57 -10.65
N ALA A 33 12.47 6.47 -9.36
CA ALA A 33 11.55 7.32 -8.63
C ALA A 33 12.31 8.38 -7.82
N ASP A 34 11.74 9.57 -7.72
CA ASP A 34 12.19 10.59 -6.79
C ASP A 34 11.59 10.33 -5.39
N ALA A 35 12.25 10.82 -4.35
CA ALA A 35 11.69 10.79 -3.01
C ALA A 35 10.44 11.67 -2.94
N VAL A 36 9.39 11.19 -2.26
CA VAL A 36 8.17 11.97 -2.03
C VAL A 36 8.48 13.23 -1.23
N THR A 37 7.81 14.33 -1.54
CA THR A 37 7.97 15.60 -0.82
C THR A 37 7.14 15.60 0.47
N ARG A 38 7.49 16.48 1.42
CA ARG A 38 6.69 16.67 2.64
C ARG A 38 5.26 17.14 2.34
N GLU A 39 5.06 17.90 1.27
CA GLU A 39 3.73 18.33 0.83
C GLU A 39 2.90 17.12 0.38
N GLN A 40 3.49 16.20 -0.39
CA GLN A 40 2.83 14.98 -0.82
C GLN A 40 2.52 14.05 0.37
N LEU A 41 3.44 13.93 1.35
CA LEU A 41 3.18 13.20 2.60
C LEU A 41 2.01 13.80 3.39
N ALA A 42 1.93 15.13 3.47
CA ALA A 42 0.90 15.84 4.23
C ALA A 42 -0.53 15.70 3.65
N ARG A 43 -0.68 15.16 2.45
CA ARG A 43 -1.99 14.78 1.92
C ARG A 43 -2.60 13.60 2.68
N ALA A 44 -1.76 12.64 3.09
CA ALA A 44 -2.19 11.40 3.72
C ALA A 44 -1.94 11.37 5.25
N HIS A 45 -0.90 12.06 5.72
CA HIS A 45 -0.44 11.98 7.10
C HIS A 45 -0.46 13.33 7.79
N ASP A 46 -0.74 13.30 9.08
CA ASP A 46 -0.67 14.47 9.94
C ASP A 46 0.74 15.04 9.99
N ALA A 47 0.86 16.37 9.97
CA ALA A 47 2.15 17.05 10.02
C ALA A 47 2.97 16.68 11.27
N SER A 48 2.31 16.49 12.40
CA SER A 48 2.93 16.06 13.66
C SER A 48 3.54 14.66 13.56
N TYR A 49 2.89 13.75 12.84
CA TYR A 49 3.40 12.40 12.59
C TYR A 49 4.60 12.44 11.63
N ILE A 50 4.49 13.18 10.53
CA ILE A 50 5.60 13.39 9.60
C ILE A 50 6.82 13.91 10.35
N ASP A 51 6.66 14.95 11.16
CA ASP A 51 7.73 15.52 11.97
C ASP A 51 8.31 14.53 12.99
N LYS A 52 7.46 13.70 13.61
CA LYS A 52 7.90 12.61 14.48
C LYS A 52 8.80 11.63 13.73
N VAL A 53 8.40 11.14 12.56
CA VAL A 53 9.18 10.18 11.75
C VAL A 53 10.54 10.76 11.39
N PHE A 54 10.58 12.01 10.88
CA PHE A 54 11.84 12.67 10.50
C PHE A 54 12.77 12.88 11.68
N ARG A 55 12.25 13.26 12.86
CA ARG A 55 13.07 13.44 14.08
C ARG A 55 13.53 12.14 14.70
N THR A 56 12.75 11.06 14.52
CA THR A 56 13.02 9.75 15.11
C THR A 56 13.99 8.95 14.27
N ALA A 57 14.16 9.27 12.98
CA ALA A 57 15.09 8.58 12.08
C ALA A 57 16.50 8.53 12.70
N PRO A 58 17.05 7.34 13.00
CA PRO A 58 18.31 7.22 13.71
C PRO A 58 19.51 7.45 12.79
N HIS A 59 20.60 7.97 13.32
CA HIS A 59 21.88 8.03 12.62
C HIS A 59 22.67 6.72 12.72
N GLU A 60 22.38 5.93 13.76
CA GLU A 60 22.96 4.59 13.99
C GLU A 60 21.97 3.70 14.75
N GLY A 61 22.16 2.38 14.66
CA GLY A 61 21.30 1.41 15.34
C GLY A 61 19.87 1.36 14.81
N HIS A 62 18.91 1.13 15.71
CA HIS A 62 17.49 1.01 15.40
C HIS A 62 16.65 1.79 16.39
N VAL A 63 15.55 2.38 15.90
CA VAL A 63 14.50 3.01 16.71
C VAL A 63 13.17 2.42 16.30
N TRP A 64 12.32 2.08 17.27
CA TRP A 64 11.00 1.50 17.05
C TRP A 64 9.93 2.60 16.99
N LEU A 65 9.10 2.54 15.95
CA LEU A 65 7.90 3.39 15.85
C LEU A 65 6.74 2.80 16.63
N ASP A 66 6.64 1.46 16.61
CA ASP A 66 5.72 0.65 17.40
C ASP A 66 6.36 -0.71 17.77
N GLY A 67 5.54 -1.74 18.10
CA GLY A 67 6.04 -3.05 18.56
C GLY A 67 6.77 -3.88 17.50
N ASP A 68 6.54 -3.63 16.20
CA ASP A 68 7.09 -4.41 15.08
C ASP A 68 7.69 -3.57 13.95
N THR A 69 7.57 -2.26 14.01
CA THR A 69 8.05 -1.32 12.98
C THR A 69 9.28 -0.57 13.44
N ALA A 70 10.44 -0.99 12.98
CA ALA A 70 11.73 -0.38 13.33
C ALA A 70 12.34 0.39 12.16
N MET A 71 12.96 1.53 12.49
CA MET A 71 13.78 2.32 11.56
C MET A 71 15.27 2.12 11.86
N ASN A 72 16.07 1.99 10.82
CA ASN A 72 17.52 2.14 10.83
C ASN A 72 17.91 3.44 10.07
N PRO A 73 19.20 3.80 9.97
CA PRO A 73 19.62 5.05 9.30
C PRO A 73 19.14 5.23 7.85
N HIS A 74 18.78 4.15 7.16
CA HIS A 74 18.34 4.18 5.76
C HIS A 74 16.82 4.06 5.60
N SER A 75 16.08 3.83 6.69
CA SER A 75 14.65 3.53 6.63
C SER A 75 13.81 4.72 6.20
N LEU A 76 14.19 5.93 6.62
CA LEU A 76 13.49 7.15 6.19
C LEU A 76 13.61 7.36 4.69
N ASP A 77 14.84 7.30 4.15
CA ASP A 77 15.06 7.46 2.71
C ASP A 77 14.29 6.37 1.93
N ALA A 78 14.38 5.10 2.36
CA ALA A 78 13.65 4.02 1.73
C ALA A 78 12.13 4.26 1.71
N ALA A 79 11.55 4.77 2.81
CA ALA A 79 10.13 5.08 2.90
C ALA A 79 9.72 6.26 1.99
N LEU A 80 10.59 7.28 1.89
CA LEU A 80 10.36 8.42 1.00
C LEU A 80 10.39 7.99 -0.48
N PHE A 81 11.36 7.16 -0.88
CA PHE A 81 11.42 6.61 -2.23
C PHE A 81 10.29 5.61 -2.54
N ALA A 82 9.87 4.82 -1.56
CA ALA A 82 8.73 3.91 -1.74
C ALA A 82 7.43 4.67 -2.04
N ALA A 83 7.12 5.69 -1.25
CA ALA A 83 5.96 6.54 -1.50
C ALA A 83 6.12 7.34 -2.82
N GLY A 84 7.31 7.85 -3.10
CA GLY A 84 7.61 8.56 -4.34
C GLY A 84 7.46 7.69 -5.58
N ALA A 85 7.81 6.41 -5.51
CA ALA A 85 7.59 5.46 -6.60
C ALA A 85 6.10 5.23 -6.90
N ALA A 86 5.26 5.18 -5.86
CA ALA A 86 3.81 5.07 -6.04
C ALA A 86 3.21 6.33 -6.70
N VAL A 87 3.66 7.53 -6.30
CA VAL A 87 3.32 8.81 -6.95
C VAL A 87 3.78 8.82 -8.40
N LYS A 88 5.04 8.43 -8.67
CA LYS A 88 5.60 8.34 -10.03
C LYS A 88 4.81 7.38 -10.92
N GLY A 89 4.37 6.26 -10.36
CA GLY A 89 3.51 5.30 -11.08
C GLY A 89 2.21 5.93 -11.54
N VAL A 90 1.55 6.73 -10.70
CA VAL A 90 0.36 7.52 -11.07
C VAL A 90 0.71 8.50 -12.19
N ASP A 91 1.77 9.30 -12.04
CA ASP A 91 2.16 10.31 -13.04
C ASP A 91 2.42 9.69 -14.41
N LEU A 92 3.12 8.56 -14.47
CA LEU A 92 3.41 7.84 -15.72
C LEU A 92 2.13 7.37 -16.42
N VAL A 93 1.17 6.85 -15.66
CA VAL A 93 -0.12 6.39 -16.20
C VAL A 93 -0.97 7.57 -16.65
N MET A 94 -1.07 8.61 -15.83
CA MET A 94 -1.91 9.79 -16.12
C MET A 94 -1.40 10.61 -17.31
N HIS A 95 -0.09 10.57 -17.59
CA HIS A 95 0.50 11.18 -18.78
C HIS A 95 0.54 10.26 -20.00
N ASP A 96 -0.16 9.11 -19.97
CA ASP A 96 -0.16 8.11 -21.06
C ASP A 96 1.23 7.59 -21.47
N GLN A 97 2.24 7.74 -20.61
CA GLN A 97 3.58 7.21 -20.87
C GLN A 97 3.61 5.69 -20.75
N VAL A 98 2.80 5.14 -19.85
CA VAL A 98 2.56 3.70 -19.68
C VAL A 98 1.08 3.43 -19.45
N LYS A 99 0.63 2.21 -19.74
CA LYS A 99 -0.78 1.81 -19.45
C LYS A 99 -0.96 1.28 -18.02
N GLN A 100 0.10 0.80 -17.42
CA GLN A 100 0.14 0.30 -16.05
C GLN A 100 1.56 0.36 -15.51
N ALA A 101 1.70 0.55 -14.22
CA ALA A 101 2.98 0.59 -13.51
C ALA A 101 3.00 -0.45 -12.39
N PHE A 102 4.15 -1.07 -12.17
CA PHE A 102 4.42 -1.96 -11.05
C PHE A 102 5.53 -1.35 -10.20
N CYS A 103 5.22 -1.01 -8.96
CA CYS A 103 6.18 -0.42 -8.02
C CYS A 103 6.77 -1.53 -7.13
N ALA A 104 7.97 -2.01 -7.48
CA ALA A 104 8.73 -2.94 -6.65
C ALA A 104 9.42 -2.16 -5.53
N ILE A 105 8.74 -1.94 -4.44
CA ILE A 105 9.14 -1.03 -3.37
C ILE A 105 9.15 -1.69 -1.99
N ARG A 106 9.89 -1.09 -1.07
CA ARG A 106 9.88 -1.34 0.37
C ARG A 106 10.34 -0.07 1.13
N PRO A 107 9.83 0.17 2.36
CA PRO A 107 8.90 -0.64 3.14
C PRO A 107 7.48 -0.66 2.55
N PRO A 108 6.60 -1.56 3.02
CA PRO A 108 5.17 -1.54 2.69
C PRO A 108 4.49 -0.30 3.29
N GLY A 109 3.20 -0.08 3.01
CA GLY A 109 2.55 1.16 3.40
C GLY A 109 1.13 1.03 3.95
N HIS A 110 0.40 -0.04 3.67
CA HIS A 110 -1.05 -0.12 3.87
C HIS A 110 -1.52 -0.09 5.33
N HIS A 111 -0.63 -0.38 6.28
CA HIS A 111 -0.92 -0.26 7.72
C HIS A 111 -0.62 1.12 8.31
N ALA A 112 0.13 1.99 7.62
CA ALA A 112 0.43 3.32 8.13
C ALA A 112 -0.83 4.20 8.09
N GLU A 113 -1.30 4.60 9.27
CA GLU A 113 -2.45 5.47 9.50
C GLU A 113 -2.05 6.95 9.39
N ARG A 114 -3.01 7.88 9.47
CA ARG A 114 -2.75 9.33 9.42
C ARG A 114 -1.70 9.78 10.43
N ALA A 115 -1.74 9.23 11.63
CA ALA A 115 -0.94 9.66 12.77
C ALA A 115 0.00 8.59 13.34
N ALA A 116 0.07 7.40 12.73
CA ALA A 116 0.85 6.29 13.25
C ALA A 116 1.42 5.39 12.15
N GLY A 117 2.66 4.94 12.32
CA GLY A 117 3.24 3.84 11.54
C GLY A 117 3.17 2.55 12.35
N MET A 118 2.80 1.45 11.70
CA MET A 118 2.67 0.12 12.29
C MET A 118 2.76 -0.95 11.19
N GLY A 119 2.84 -2.23 11.57
CA GLY A 119 2.85 -3.33 10.60
C GLY A 119 3.94 -3.20 9.54
N PHE A 120 5.16 -2.82 9.93
CA PHE A 120 6.31 -2.55 9.06
C PHE A 120 6.18 -1.30 8.17
N CYS A 121 5.02 -0.62 8.21
CA CYS A 121 4.70 0.54 7.38
C CYS A 121 5.07 1.85 8.08
N ILE A 122 5.79 2.72 7.37
CA ILE A 122 6.18 4.06 7.87
C ILE A 122 5.24 5.12 7.27
N PHE A 123 5.09 5.15 5.94
CA PHE A 123 4.14 6.00 5.24
C PHE A 123 3.22 5.15 4.38
N ASN A 124 1.99 5.60 4.18
CA ASN A 124 1.01 4.87 3.35
C ASN A 124 1.21 5.18 1.87
N ASN A 125 2.05 4.38 1.22
CA ASN A 125 2.44 4.60 -0.17
C ASN A 125 1.24 4.72 -1.12
N ILE A 126 0.24 3.83 -0.97
CA ILE A 126 -0.90 3.76 -1.88
C ILE A 126 -1.92 4.87 -1.61
N ALA A 127 -2.14 5.25 -0.34
CA ALA A 127 -3.02 6.35 0.01
C ALA A 127 -2.43 7.70 -0.45
N ILE A 128 -1.11 7.89 -0.31
CA ILE A 128 -0.40 9.07 -0.86
C ILE A 128 -0.60 9.15 -2.37
N ALA A 129 -0.44 8.03 -3.08
CA ALA A 129 -0.64 7.97 -4.54
C ALA A 129 -2.10 8.24 -4.93
N ALA A 130 -3.08 7.71 -4.17
CA ALA A 130 -4.50 7.95 -4.41
C ALA A 130 -4.87 9.42 -4.23
N LEU A 131 -4.42 10.04 -3.14
CA LEU A 131 -4.64 11.46 -2.88
C LEU A 131 -3.91 12.36 -3.88
N HIS A 132 -2.70 11.96 -4.31
CA HIS A 132 -1.99 12.64 -5.40
C HIS A 132 -2.82 12.62 -6.69
N ALA A 133 -3.38 11.47 -7.07
CA ALA A 133 -4.22 11.35 -8.25
C ALA A 133 -5.47 12.24 -8.15
N ALA A 134 -6.13 12.25 -7.00
CA ALA A 134 -7.31 13.07 -6.77
C ALA A 134 -7.00 14.58 -6.82
N GLU A 135 -5.88 15.02 -6.23
CA GLU A 135 -5.59 16.45 -6.09
C GLU A 135 -4.88 17.04 -7.31
N VAL A 136 -3.96 16.30 -7.93
CA VAL A 136 -3.18 16.82 -9.07
C VAL A 136 -3.91 16.62 -10.39
N TYR A 137 -4.56 15.47 -10.56
CA TYR A 137 -5.27 15.12 -11.80
C TYR A 137 -6.77 15.30 -11.70
N GLN A 138 -7.28 15.77 -10.55
CA GLN A 138 -8.71 16.05 -10.30
C GLN A 138 -9.60 14.83 -10.56
N LEU A 139 -9.09 13.62 -10.24
CA LEU A 139 -9.88 12.41 -10.35
C LEU A 139 -10.90 12.34 -9.20
N GLU A 140 -12.12 11.98 -9.52
CA GLU A 140 -13.22 11.88 -8.56
C GLU A 140 -13.63 10.43 -8.25
N ARG A 141 -13.09 9.46 -9.00
CA ARG A 141 -13.41 8.04 -8.81
C ARG A 141 -12.14 7.19 -8.89
N ILE A 142 -11.55 6.93 -7.74
CA ILE A 142 -10.33 6.13 -7.60
C ILE A 142 -10.66 4.88 -6.78
N ALA A 143 -10.44 3.70 -7.35
CA ALA A 143 -10.56 2.45 -6.62
C ALA A 143 -9.19 2.02 -6.09
N VAL A 144 -9.15 1.62 -4.82
CA VAL A 144 -7.98 1.01 -4.18
C VAL A 144 -8.34 -0.41 -3.79
N ILE A 145 -7.53 -1.38 -4.23
CA ILE A 145 -7.75 -2.80 -3.98
C ILE A 145 -6.57 -3.33 -3.18
N ASP A 146 -6.84 -3.93 -2.04
CA ASP A 146 -5.84 -4.54 -1.16
C ASP A 146 -6.18 -6.03 -0.97
N PHE A 147 -5.27 -6.90 -1.40
CA PHE A 147 -5.42 -8.34 -1.25
C PHE A 147 -4.32 -8.99 -0.38
N ASP A 148 -3.63 -8.20 0.42
CA ASP A 148 -2.78 -8.67 1.51
C ASP A 148 -3.59 -9.55 2.48
N VAL A 149 -2.95 -10.48 3.19
CA VAL A 149 -3.63 -11.33 4.18
C VAL A 149 -4.08 -10.53 5.40
N HIS A 150 -3.48 -9.35 5.62
CA HIS A 150 -3.83 -8.42 6.68
C HIS A 150 -4.75 -7.31 6.16
N HIS A 151 -5.64 -6.82 7.01
CA HIS A 151 -6.45 -5.66 6.67
C HIS A 151 -5.60 -4.40 6.49
N GLY A 152 -5.83 -3.65 5.40
CA GLY A 152 -5.19 -2.36 5.14
C GLY A 152 -5.79 -1.23 5.99
N ASN A 153 -5.68 -1.32 7.31
CA ASN A 153 -6.27 -0.38 8.28
C ASN A 153 -5.82 1.06 8.05
N GLY A 154 -4.55 1.28 7.69
CA GLY A 154 -4.05 2.62 7.40
C GLY A 154 -4.67 3.22 6.15
N THR A 155 -4.90 2.41 5.12
CA THR A 155 -5.58 2.85 3.90
C THR A 155 -7.05 3.17 4.19
N GLU A 156 -7.74 2.37 5.01
CA GLU A 156 -9.10 2.65 5.48
C GLU A 156 -9.15 3.95 6.31
N ASP A 157 -8.22 4.15 7.26
CA ASP A 157 -8.14 5.36 8.09
C ASP A 157 -7.96 6.64 7.25
N ILE A 158 -7.15 6.56 6.18
CA ILE A 158 -6.84 7.71 5.35
C ILE A 158 -7.93 8.00 4.31
N LEU A 159 -8.48 6.99 3.65
CA LEU A 159 -9.39 7.14 2.53
C LEU A 159 -10.86 6.91 2.89
N GLY A 160 -11.13 6.34 4.06
CA GLY A 160 -12.47 6.07 4.55
C GLY A 160 -13.30 7.33 4.73
N GLY A 161 -14.55 7.31 4.23
CA GLY A 161 -15.49 8.44 4.31
C GLY A 161 -15.33 9.50 3.22
N ASP A 162 -14.29 9.45 2.39
CA ASP A 162 -14.17 10.34 1.22
C ASP A 162 -14.80 9.67 -0.01
N PRO A 163 -15.87 10.21 -0.58
CA PRO A 163 -16.61 9.57 -1.68
C PRO A 163 -15.83 9.48 -3.00
N ARG A 164 -14.70 10.15 -3.12
CA ARG A 164 -13.81 10.03 -4.30
C ARG A 164 -13.10 8.68 -4.37
N PHE A 165 -13.03 7.95 -3.24
CA PHE A 165 -12.34 6.67 -3.15
C PHE A 165 -13.32 5.53 -2.92
N LEU A 166 -13.04 4.38 -3.50
CA LEU A 166 -13.68 3.12 -3.18
C LEU A 166 -12.58 2.13 -2.80
N PHE A 167 -12.55 1.76 -1.52
CA PHE A 167 -11.52 0.87 -0.98
C PHE A 167 -12.06 -0.55 -0.79
N PHE A 168 -11.34 -1.53 -1.32
CA PHE A 168 -11.59 -2.94 -1.16
C PHE A 168 -10.44 -3.57 -0.40
N SER A 169 -10.71 -4.28 0.68
CA SER A 169 -9.71 -5.02 1.46
C SER A 169 -10.18 -6.45 1.72
N SER A 170 -9.40 -7.44 1.31
CA SER A 170 -9.62 -8.84 1.69
C SER A 170 -8.58 -9.24 2.71
N PHE A 171 -8.99 -9.87 3.80
CA PHE A 171 -8.06 -10.24 4.85
C PHE A 171 -8.55 -11.46 5.65
N GLN A 172 -7.60 -12.15 6.27
CA GLN A 172 -7.95 -13.20 7.22
C GLN A 172 -8.59 -12.59 8.47
N HIS A 173 -9.68 -13.19 8.95
CA HIS A 173 -10.33 -12.79 10.18
C HIS A 173 -10.70 -14.01 11.04
N PRO A 174 -10.41 -13.99 12.37
CA PRO A 174 -9.69 -12.96 13.12
C PRO A 174 -8.16 -13.03 12.89
N PHE A 175 -7.54 -11.90 12.59
CA PHE A 175 -6.09 -11.78 12.40
C PHE A 175 -5.64 -10.33 12.65
N TYR A 176 -4.31 -10.06 12.64
CA TYR A 176 -3.76 -8.71 12.71
C TYR A 176 -4.33 -7.85 11.55
N PRO A 177 -4.60 -6.56 11.73
CA PRO A 177 -4.44 -5.72 12.92
C PRO A 177 -5.69 -5.71 13.85
N HIS A 178 -6.61 -6.64 13.73
CA HIS A 178 -7.84 -6.78 14.53
C HIS A 178 -8.82 -5.61 14.36
N THR A 179 -8.89 -5.05 13.14
CA THR A 179 -9.81 -3.98 12.72
C THR A 179 -10.49 -4.35 11.40
N GLY A 180 -11.37 -3.48 10.87
CA GLY A 180 -12.01 -3.63 9.55
C GLY A 180 -13.27 -4.50 9.53
N TYR A 181 -13.84 -4.86 10.69
CA TYR A 181 -15.04 -5.67 10.78
C TYR A 181 -16.22 -4.97 11.53
N GLU A 182 -15.97 -3.78 12.06
CA GLU A 182 -17.00 -2.96 12.74
C GLU A 182 -16.90 -1.51 12.26
N ASN A 183 -18.05 -0.84 12.13
CA ASN A 183 -18.16 0.58 11.81
C ASN A 183 -17.41 0.99 10.52
N THR A 184 -17.43 0.13 9.51
CA THR A 184 -16.79 0.36 8.23
C THR A 184 -17.46 1.51 7.45
N PRO A 185 -16.72 2.49 6.92
CA PRO A 185 -17.28 3.55 6.09
C PRO A 185 -17.97 3.02 4.82
N ASP A 186 -18.97 3.73 4.29
CA ASP A 186 -19.77 3.30 3.13
C ASP A 186 -18.95 3.08 1.85
N ASN A 187 -17.81 3.77 1.72
CA ASN A 187 -16.89 3.64 0.60
C ASN A 187 -15.82 2.55 0.80
N VAL A 188 -15.94 1.73 1.84
CA VAL A 188 -15.04 0.61 2.14
C VAL A 188 -15.81 -0.71 2.03
N VAL A 189 -15.24 -1.68 1.34
CA VAL A 189 -15.84 -3.00 1.11
C VAL A 189 -14.88 -4.09 1.57
N ASN A 190 -15.00 -4.47 2.82
CA ASN A 190 -14.16 -5.49 3.45
C ASN A 190 -14.68 -6.90 3.17
N LEU A 191 -13.76 -7.81 2.80
CA LEU A 191 -14.00 -9.23 2.59
C LEU A 191 -13.25 -10.03 3.66
N LEU A 192 -13.97 -10.45 4.69
CA LEU A 192 -13.43 -11.26 5.77
C LEU A 192 -13.35 -12.72 5.35
N LEU A 193 -12.16 -13.29 5.39
CA LEU A 193 -11.90 -14.68 5.03
C LEU A 193 -11.44 -15.47 6.26
N PRO A 194 -11.94 -16.69 6.48
CA PRO A 194 -11.45 -17.52 7.57
C PRO A 194 -10.02 -18.00 7.30
N GLY A 195 -9.27 -18.32 8.34
CA GLY A 195 -7.97 -18.97 8.19
C GLY A 195 -8.09 -20.26 7.38
N GLY A 196 -7.21 -20.45 6.40
CA GLY A 196 -7.26 -21.57 5.46
C GLY A 196 -8.21 -21.39 4.27
N ALA A 197 -8.83 -20.22 4.11
CA ALA A 197 -9.58 -19.89 2.89
C ALA A 197 -8.71 -20.07 1.64
N THR A 198 -9.33 -20.56 0.59
CA THR A 198 -8.65 -20.82 -0.68
C THR A 198 -8.98 -19.76 -1.73
N GLY A 199 -8.33 -19.85 -2.89
CA GLY A 199 -8.68 -18.98 -4.01
C GLY A 199 -10.13 -19.12 -4.50
N THR A 200 -10.88 -20.13 -4.06
CA THR A 200 -12.31 -20.27 -4.40
C THR A 200 -13.14 -19.30 -3.60
N GLU A 201 -13.00 -19.28 -2.27
CA GLU A 201 -13.71 -18.36 -1.38
C GLU A 201 -13.35 -16.91 -1.69
N PHE A 202 -12.06 -16.64 -1.92
CA PHE A 202 -11.60 -15.31 -2.33
C PHE A 202 -12.28 -14.83 -3.61
N ARG A 203 -12.25 -15.66 -4.69
CA ARG A 203 -12.89 -15.28 -5.96
C ARG A 203 -14.39 -15.13 -5.85
N GLU A 204 -15.07 -15.98 -5.09
CA GLU A 204 -16.51 -15.86 -4.84
C GLU A 204 -16.84 -14.53 -4.16
N GLY A 205 -16.10 -14.18 -3.12
CA GLY A 205 -16.23 -12.89 -2.43
C GLY A 205 -16.01 -11.70 -3.36
N VAL A 206 -14.97 -11.75 -4.20
CA VAL A 206 -14.68 -10.70 -5.18
C VAL A 206 -15.82 -10.57 -6.21
N TYR A 207 -16.29 -11.69 -6.78
CA TYR A 207 -17.38 -11.67 -7.76
C TYR A 207 -18.70 -11.16 -7.18
N THR A 208 -18.98 -11.53 -5.93
CA THR A 208 -20.25 -11.20 -5.29
C THR A 208 -20.28 -9.79 -4.70
N ASN A 209 -19.19 -9.35 -4.07
CA ASN A 209 -19.18 -8.12 -3.31
C ASN A 209 -18.41 -6.98 -3.98
N TRP A 210 -17.26 -7.26 -4.62
CA TRP A 210 -16.40 -6.21 -5.15
C TRP A 210 -16.76 -5.78 -6.57
N LEU A 211 -16.91 -6.73 -7.50
CA LEU A 211 -17.10 -6.40 -8.92
C LEU A 211 -18.40 -5.62 -9.19
N PRO A 212 -19.55 -5.89 -8.54
CA PRO A 212 -20.73 -5.04 -8.73
C PRO A 212 -20.47 -3.59 -8.30
N ARG A 213 -19.91 -3.40 -7.09
CA ARG A 213 -19.58 -2.08 -6.55
C ARG A 213 -18.56 -1.34 -7.43
N LEU A 214 -17.53 -2.06 -7.91
CA LEU A 214 -16.51 -1.48 -8.79
C LEU A 214 -17.10 -1.03 -10.13
N ARG A 215 -18.02 -1.82 -10.71
CA ARG A 215 -18.70 -1.45 -11.96
C ARG A 215 -19.60 -0.22 -11.79
N ASP A 216 -20.37 -0.18 -10.70
CA ASP A 216 -21.26 0.95 -10.40
C ASP A 216 -20.45 2.22 -10.11
N PHE A 217 -19.33 2.11 -9.43
CA PHE A 217 -18.44 3.22 -9.14
C PHE A 217 -17.72 3.74 -10.39
N ALA A 218 -17.47 2.88 -11.38
CA ALA A 218 -16.81 3.20 -12.66
C ALA A 218 -15.51 4.02 -12.47
N PRO A 219 -14.48 3.44 -11.82
CA PRO A 219 -13.27 4.18 -11.47
C PRO A 219 -12.51 4.68 -12.70
N GLU A 220 -11.90 5.84 -12.55
CA GLU A 220 -10.98 6.46 -13.52
C GLU A 220 -9.56 5.91 -13.37
N LEU A 221 -9.22 5.50 -12.15
CA LEU A 221 -7.94 4.90 -11.80
C LEU A 221 -8.14 3.76 -10.82
N ILE A 222 -7.39 2.68 -10.99
CA ILE A 222 -7.32 1.57 -10.03
C ILE A 222 -5.89 1.48 -9.51
N LEU A 223 -5.76 1.50 -8.19
CA LEU A 223 -4.52 1.26 -7.45
C LEU A 223 -4.61 -0.08 -6.73
N ILE A 224 -3.52 -0.84 -6.69
CA ILE A 224 -3.51 -2.17 -6.07
C ILE A 224 -2.38 -2.22 -5.03
N SER A 225 -2.74 -2.47 -3.78
CA SER A 225 -1.82 -2.85 -2.71
C SER A 225 -1.66 -4.37 -2.76
N ALA A 226 -0.51 -4.82 -3.27
CA ALA A 226 -0.30 -6.21 -3.64
C ALA A 226 0.53 -6.95 -2.59
N GLY A 227 -0.13 -7.49 -1.55
CA GLY A 227 0.44 -8.46 -0.62
C GLY A 227 0.26 -9.89 -1.12
N PHE A 228 1.28 -10.72 -0.99
CA PHE A 228 1.25 -12.12 -1.41
C PHE A 228 1.41 -13.09 -0.24
N ASP A 229 1.31 -12.58 0.97
CA ASP A 229 1.46 -13.28 2.24
C ASP A 229 0.24 -14.16 2.62
N ALA A 230 -0.86 -14.09 1.85
CA ALA A 230 -1.92 -15.10 1.88
C ALA A 230 -1.53 -16.45 1.21
N HIS A 231 -0.31 -16.53 0.63
CA HIS A 231 0.14 -17.76 -0.02
C HIS A 231 0.52 -18.82 1.02
N GLN A 232 0.16 -20.08 0.77
CA GLN A 232 0.38 -21.20 1.70
C GLN A 232 1.86 -21.48 2.05
N ALA A 233 2.80 -20.89 1.36
CA ALA A 233 4.24 -21.03 1.59
C ALA A 233 4.86 -19.84 2.31
N ASP A 234 4.04 -18.82 2.70
CA ASP A 234 4.46 -17.66 3.48
C ASP A 234 4.41 -17.90 4.99
#